data_1ea255d6a866a4f4c6993a49cc20153e
#
_entry.id   1ea255d6a866a4f4c6993a49cc20153e
#
_cell.length_a   1.000
_cell.length_b   1.000
_cell.length_c   1.000
_cell.angle_alpha   90.00
_cell.angle_beta   90.00
_cell.angle_gamma   90.00
#
_symmetry.space_group_name_H-M   'P 1'
#
loop_
_entity.id
_entity.type
_entity.pdbx_description
1 polymer ?
#
loop_
_entity_poly.entity_id
_entity_poly.type
_entity_poly.pdbx_seq_one_letter_code
_entity_poly.pdbx_strand_id
1 'polypeptide(L)'
;MRSLIFEGNTWEAYEKMREQDKKLHKSLCKLLKEMLRSNDPNAGLGKPEALKHNPSGLWSKRISQKDRLIYRFDDDSIYIFA
;
A
#
# COMPACT_ATOMS: atom_id res chain seq x y z
N MET A 1 11.02 12.69 0.31
CA MET A 1 10.00 11.73 -0.16
C MET A 1 10.48 10.31 0.09
N ARG A 2 9.63 9.46 0.61
CA ARG A 2 9.98 8.06 0.84
C ARG A 2 10.10 7.29 -0.46
N SER A 3 10.91 6.24 -0.44
CA SER A 3 10.99 5.28 -1.55
C SER A 3 9.91 4.22 -1.39
N LEU A 4 9.51 3.60 -2.51
CA LEU A 4 8.51 2.53 -2.51
C LEU A 4 9.21 1.21 -2.81
N ILE A 5 9.05 0.24 -1.91
CA ILE A 5 9.72 -1.06 -2.02
C ILE A 5 8.65 -2.15 -2.07
N PHE A 6 8.67 -2.95 -3.14
CA PHE A 6 7.78 -4.10 -3.31
C PHE A 6 8.49 -5.35 -2.78
N GLU A 7 8.01 -5.89 -1.68
CA GLU A 7 8.57 -7.07 -1.05
C GLU A 7 8.06 -8.36 -1.71
N GLY A 8 8.92 -9.38 -1.77
CA GLY A 8 8.57 -10.67 -2.31
C GLY A 8 8.09 -10.59 -3.75
N ASN A 9 6.92 -11.18 -4.02
CA ASN A 9 6.32 -11.19 -5.35
C ASN A 9 5.27 -10.08 -5.57
N THR A 10 5.28 -9.06 -4.74
CA THR A 10 4.25 -8.00 -4.83
C THR A 10 4.38 -7.17 -6.10
N TRP A 11 5.57 -7.05 -6.66
CA TRP A 11 5.74 -6.38 -7.95
C TRP A 11 5.00 -7.11 -9.07
N GLU A 12 5.10 -8.44 -9.09
CA GLU A 12 4.37 -9.25 -10.08
C GLU A 12 2.86 -9.09 -9.91
N ALA A 13 2.38 -9.08 -8.67
CA ALA A 13 0.96 -8.87 -8.38
C ALA A 13 0.51 -7.49 -8.86
N TYR A 14 1.32 -6.47 -8.66
CA TYR A 14 1.05 -5.10 -9.12
C TYR A 14 0.92 -5.04 -10.65
N GLU A 15 1.86 -5.66 -11.36
CA GLU A 15 1.84 -5.69 -12.82
C GLU A 15 0.64 -6.47 -13.37
N LYS A 16 0.33 -7.60 -12.74
CA LYS A 16 -0.82 -8.41 -13.11
C LYS A 16 -2.14 -7.66 -12.92
N MET A 17 -2.26 -6.94 -11.82
CA MET A 17 -3.42 -6.10 -11.54
C MET A 17 -3.61 -5.06 -12.63
N ARG A 18 -2.53 -4.44 -13.10
CA ARG A 18 -2.58 -3.45 -14.17
C ARG A 18 -3.20 -3.99 -15.45
N GLU A 19 -2.94 -5.26 -15.76
CA GLU A 19 -3.48 -5.91 -16.94
C GLU A 19 -4.90 -6.43 -16.74
N GLN A 20 -5.21 -6.98 -15.58
CA GLN A 20 -6.46 -7.70 -15.32
C GLN A 20 -7.55 -6.84 -14.71
N ASP A 21 -7.19 -5.81 -13.96
CA ASP A 21 -8.16 -4.92 -13.30
C ASP A 21 -7.63 -3.50 -13.28
N LYS A 22 -7.80 -2.81 -14.38
CA LYS A 22 -7.28 -1.45 -14.56
C LYS A 22 -7.87 -0.46 -13.56
N LYS A 23 -9.14 -0.64 -13.20
CA LYS A 23 -9.80 0.24 -12.26
C LYS A 23 -9.20 0.12 -10.86
N LEU A 24 -9.01 -1.11 -10.42
CA LEU A 24 -8.39 -1.39 -9.12
C LEU A 24 -6.95 -0.88 -9.10
N HIS A 25 -6.20 -1.12 -10.17
CA HIS A 25 -4.83 -0.65 -10.31
C HIS A 25 -4.76 0.88 -10.22
N LYS A 26 -5.68 1.57 -10.87
CA LYS A 26 -5.73 3.03 -10.82
C LYS A 26 -5.96 3.53 -9.39
N SER A 27 -6.86 2.88 -8.65
CA SER A 27 -7.12 3.20 -7.26
C SER A 27 -5.89 2.97 -6.38
N LEU A 28 -5.19 1.87 -6.63
CA LEU A 28 -3.94 1.56 -5.92
C LEU A 28 -2.88 2.62 -6.20
N CYS A 29 -2.68 3.01 -7.46
CA CYS A 29 -1.70 4.03 -7.82
C CYS A 29 -2.01 5.37 -7.14
N LYS A 30 -3.27 5.75 -7.08
CA LYS A 30 -3.69 6.97 -6.39
C LYS A 30 -3.35 6.91 -4.91
N LEU A 31 -3.62 5.77 -4.28
CA LEU A 31 -3.30 5.54 -2.87
C LEU A 31 -1.80 5.63 -2.60
N LEU A 32 -1.00 4.96 -3.42
CA LEU A 32 0.46 4.98 -3.29
C LEU A 32 1.05 6.38 -3.48
N LYS A 33 0.54 7.13 -4.46
CA LYS A 33 0.99 8.51 -4.69
C LYS A 33 0.70 9.40 -3.49
N GLU A 34 -0.47 9.26 -2.89
CA GLU A 34 -0.81 10.02 -1.71
C GLU A 34 0.09 9.67 -0.53
N MET A 35 0.35 8.39 -0.32
CA MET A 35 1.24 7.93 0.75
C MET A 35 2.65 8.49 0.58
N LEU A 36 3.16 8.54 -0.66
CA LEU A 36 4.49 9.07 -0.96
C LEU A 36 4.58 10.58 -0.74
N ARG A 37 3.50 11.31 -0.97
CA ARG A 37 3.46 12.76 -0.81
C ARG A 37 3.25 13.20 0.64
N SER A 38 2.67 12.33 1.45
CA SER A 38 2.33 12.63 2.82
C SER A 38 3.53 12.47 3.76
N ASN A 39 3.60 13.29 4.79
CA ASN A 39 4.57 13.09 5.87
C ASN A 39 4.19 11.89 6.74
N ASP A 40 2.92 11.48 6.71
CA ASP A 40 2.41 10.36 7.47
C ASP A 40 1.66 9.40 6.56
N PRO A 41 2.28 8.26 6.18
CA PRO A 41 1.61 7.27 5.34
C PRO A 41 0.33 6.69 5.93
N ASN A 42 0.13 6.82 7.24
CA ASN A 42 -1.07 6.36 7.92
C ASN A 42 -2.19 7.39 7.95
N ALA A 43 -2.03 8.51 7.28
CA ALA A 43 -3.09 9.51 7.14
C ALA A 43 -3.76 9.39 5.77
N GLY A 44 -4.88 10.08 5.60
CA GLY A 44 -5.53 10.23 4.30
C GLY A 44 -6.37 9.05 3.86
N LEU A 45 -6.32 8.75 2.56
CA LEU A 45 -7.19 7.78 1.91
C LEU A 45 -7.01 6.35 2.45
N GLY A 46 -8.07 5.55 2.33
CA GLY A 46 -7.99 4.11 2.54
C GLY A 46 -8.20 3.64 3.96
N LYS A 47 -8.58 4.50 4.89
CA LYS A 47 -8.87 4.16 6.29
C LYS A 47 -7.80 3.25 6.91
N PRO A 48 -6.60 3.77 7.17
CA PRO A 48 -5.49 2.94 7.66
C PRO A 48 -5.80 2.28 8.99
N GLU A 49 -5.45 1.00 9.11
CA GLU A 49 -5.62 0.21 10.32
C GLU A 49 -4.36 -0.58 10.63
N ALA A 50 -3.94 -0.55 11.89
CA ALA A 50 -2.85 -1.43 12.34
C ALA A 50 -3.33 -2.88 12.37
N LEU A 51 -2.49 -3.82 11.95
CA LEU A 51 -2.78 -5.24 12.06
C LEU A 51 -2.50 -5.71 13.49
N LYS A 52 -3.57 -5.97 14.24
CA LYS A 52 -3.55 -6.14 15.70
C LYS A 52 -2.66 -7.26 16.20
N HIS A 53 -2.50 -8.33 15.47
CA HIS A 53 -1.76 -9.51 15.93
C HIS A 53 -0.41 -9.65 15.23
N ASN A 54 0.09 -8.57 14.66
CA ASN A 54 1.34 -8.60 13.92
C ASN A 54 2.38 -7.72 14.60
N PRO A 55 3.43 -8.32 15.22
CA PRO A 55 4.46 -7.54 15.89
C PRO A 55 5.39 -6.77 14.95
N SER A 56 5.27 -6.98 13.64
CA SER A 56 6.14 -6.34 12.65
C SER A 56 5.75 -4.91 12.29
N GLY A 57 4.71 -4.37 12.93
CA GLY A 57 4.27 -3.00 12.64
C GLY A 57 3.59 -2.85 11.29
N LEU A 58 2.90 -3.88 10.82
CA LEU A 58 2.18 -3.83 9.56
C LEU A 58 0.87 -3.07 9.69
N TRP A 59 0.52 -2.40 8.61
CA TRP A 59 -0.72 -1.65 8.48
C TRP A 59 -1.46 -2.08 7.23
N SER A 60 -2.75 -1.77 7.16
CA SER A 60 -3.53 -1.97 5.94
C SER A 60 -4.29 -0.70 5.57
N LYS A 61 -4.46 -0.49 4.27
CA LYS A 61 -5.33 0.54 3.71
C LYS A 61 -6.24 -0.09 2.67
N ARG A 62 -7.46 0.40 2.57
CA ARG A 62 -8.40 -0.07 1.55
C ARG A 62 -8.04 0.46 0.18
N ILE A 63 -7.96 -0.42 -0.80
CA ILE A 63 -7.88 -0.04 -2.21
C ILE A 63 -9.30 0.03 -2.78
N SER A 64 -10.14 -0.93 -2.38
CA SER A 64 -11.57 -0.99 -2.72
C SER A 64 -12.33 -1.54 -1.54
N GLN A 65 -13.63 -1.84 -1.71
CA GLN A 65 -14.44 -2.41 -0.62
C GLN A 65 -13.90 -3.75 -0.11
N LYS A 66 -13.29 -4.54 -0.99
CA LYS A 66 -12.80 -5.88 -0.65
C LYS A 66 -11.30 -6.06 -0.77
N ASP A 67 -10.61 -5.11 -1.35
CA ASP A 67 -9.16 -5.22 -1.57
C ASP A 67 -8.41 -4.28 -0.64
N ARG A 68 -7.34 -4.79 -0.04
CA ARG A 68 -6.52 -4.03 0.90
C ARG A 68 -5.06 -4.10 0.53
N LEU A 69 -4.35 -3.01 0.83
CA LEU A 69 -2.90 -2.92 0.71
C LEU A 69 -2.29 -3.16 2.09
N ILE A 70 -1.39 -4.13 2.18
CA ILE A 70 -0.64 -4.39 3.41
C ILE A 70 0.74 -3.76 3.27
N TYR A 71 1.13 -2.94 4.23
CA TYR A 71 2.37 -2.19 4.14
C TYR A 71 2.98 -1.92 5.51
N ARG A 72 4.22 -1.54 5.49
CA ARG A 72 4.96 -1.02 6.64
C ARG A 72 5.76 0.19 6.14
N PHE A 73 6.16 1.07 7.02
CA PHE A 73 6.98 2.21 6.62
C PHE A 73 7.95 2.62 7.71
N ASP A 74 9.01 3.31 7.30
CA ASP A 74 9.92 4.00 8.19
C ASP A 74 10.16 5.41 7.62
N ASP A 75 11.18 6.11 8.08
CA ASP A 75 11.45 7.48 7.62
C ASP A 75 11.90 7.54 6.16
N ASP A 76 12.44 6.44 5.64
CA ASP A 76 13.05 6.40 4.31
C ASP A 76 12.17 5.71 3.25
N SER A 77 11.33 4.77 3.64
CA SER A 77 10.67 3.89 2.67
C SER A 77 9.29 3.46 3.12
N ILE A 78 8.49 3.06 2.13
CA ILE A 78 7.22 2.34 2.32
C ILE A 78 7.41 0.96 1.72
N TYR A 79 7.16 -0.08 2.50
CA TYR A 79 7.35 -1.47 2.11
C TYR A 79 5.99 -2.11 1.84
N ILE A 80 5.81 -2.66 0.65
CA ILE A 80 4.54 -3.26 0.21
C ILE A 80 4.64 -4.78 0.35
N PHE A 81 3.70 -5.39 1.08
CA PHE A 81 3.70 -6.82 1.36
C PHE A 81 2.57 -7.60 0.69
N ALA A 82 1.47 -6.92 0.33
CA ALA A 82 0.39 -7.60 -0.38
C ALA A 82 -0.56 -6.63 -1.09
#